data_414a4be84fe17bcd397c685ae6a4ceab
#
_entry.id   414a4be84fe17bcd397c685ae6a4ceab
#
_cell.length_a   1.000
_cell.length_b   1.000
_cell.length_c   1.000
_cell.angle_alpha   90.00
_cell.angle_beta   90.00
_cell.angle_gamma   90.00
#
_symmetry.space_group_name_H-M   'P 1'
#
loop_
_entity.id
_entity.type
_entity.pdbx_description
1 polymer ?
#
loop_
_entity_poly.entity_id
_entity_poly.type
_entity_poly.pdbx_seq_one_letter_code
_entity_poly.pdbx_strand_id
1 'polypeptide(L)'
;MFKKLTILFCLVLSFFQGSFAQQQDSIRVTLLTCSPGQEVYSLYGHTAIRLQVPKDSLDEVFNYGVFDMSKPNFVWHFVLGQTDYMVQPIPWEYFIIDYDRRGSSITEQELNLTQGEASRLLSNLIENSRPENREYRYSFLYGNCTTKVRDMVEEVIMGRIQYPNALPHETAREILHHYTVHHPWAQEGNDLLLGSEMDTIMSERAAMFIPENLMQAFDGAFIRDGKGDMRPLVKSKAVILEAKPQVVEKEFPLSPMQAILVFAAICLLIMLLEIWTKRLFWLWDVLILLLQGTAGTLLAFMLLFSEHPAVDSNWQVWILNPIFFIGIPLVIKAAIRHKQTLWYAFYFVVLALFLLFSPWIPQVFAKITVPLALCLLTRPISYMFCHRKKRHGRK
;
A
#
# COMPACT_ATOMS: atom_id res chain seq x y z
N MET A 1 18.63 -73.72 -19.67
CA MET A 1 18.96 -72.32 -19.95
C MET A 1 17.71 -71.42 -19.81
N PHE A 2 16.54 -71.76 -20.32
CA PHE A 2 15.30 -70.98 -20.27
C PHE A 2 14.80 -70.69 -18.86
N LYS A 3 14.83 -71.63 -17.89
CA LYS A 3 14.35 -71.38 -16.51
C LYS A 3 15.08 -70.24 -15.75
N LYS A 4 16.41 -70.08 -16.02
CA LYS A 4 17.20 -69.02 -15.38
C LYS A 4 16.93 -67.66 -15.99
N LEU A 5 16.57 -67.54 -17.28
CA LEU A 5 16.23 -66.34 -17.97
C LEU A 5 14.86 -65.80 -17.52
N THR A 6 13.92 -66.75 -17.29
CA THR A 6 12.56 -66.37 -16.78
C THR A 6 12.61 -65.80 -15.35
N ILE A 7 13.43 -66.36 -14.48
CA ILE A 7 13.65 -65.89 -13.11
C ILE A 7 14.30 -64.50 -13.11
N LEU A 8 15.30 -64.29 -13.98
CA LEU A 8 15.93 -62.94 -14.11
C LEU A 8 14.98 -61.90 -14.66
N PHE A 9 14.11 -62.26 -15.61
CA PHE A 9 13.11 -61.37 -16.17
C PHE A 9 11.99 -61.00 -15.14
N CYS A 10 11.57 -61.97 -14.31
CA CYS A 10 10.62 -61.71 -13.22
C CYS A 10 11.25 -60.85 -12.10
N LEU A 11 12.56 -61.02 -11.80
CA LEU A 11 13.27 -60.20 -10.84
C LEU A 11 13.44 -58.74 -11.35
N VAL A 12 13.68 -58.51 -12.63
CA VAL A 12 13.79 -57.19 -13.24
C VAL A 12 12.42 -56.48 -13.27
N LEU A 13 11.34 -57.22 -13.55
CA LEU A 13 9.94 -56.66 -13.50
C LEU A 13 9.51 -56.28 -12.10
N SER A 14 9.95 -57.01 -11.04
CA SER A 14 9.63 -56.66 -9.66
C SER A 14 10.38 -55.38 -9.16
N PHE A 15 11.53 -55.05 -9.75
CA PHE A 15 12.22 -53.77 -9.45
C PHE A 15 11.55 -52.56 -10.10
N PHE A 16 10.82 -52.73 -11.20
CA PHE A 16 10.09 -51.63 -11.86
C PHE A 16 8.73 -51.32 -11.21
N GLN A 17 8.17 -52.18 -10.40
CA GLN A 17 6.89 -51.93 -9.74
C GLN A 17 7.00 -51.10 -8.44
N GLY A 18 8.22 -50.93 -7.91
CA GLY A 18 8.44 -50.21 -6.64
C GLY A 18 8.46 -48.67 -6.74
N SER A 19 8.57 -48.09 -7.94
CA SER A 19 8.83 -46.65 -8.08
C SER A 19 7.60 -45.79 -8.45
N PHE A 20 6.47 -46.41 -8.76
CA PHE A 20 5.27 -45.66 -9.20
C PHE A 20 4.20 -45.48 -8.13
N ALA A 21 4.30 -46.13 -6.97
CA ALA A 21 3.20 -46.13 -5.97
C ALA A 21 3.32 -45.04 -4.91
N GLN A 22 4.39 -44.25 -4.86
CA GLN A 22 4.62 -43.30 -3.75
C GLN A 22 4.39 -41.84 -4.10
N GLN A 23 3.96 -41.53 -5.32
CA GLN A 23 3.80 -40.14 -5.79
C GLN A 23 2.34 -39.58 -5.70
N GLN A 24 1.38 -40.43 -5.31
CA GLN A 24 -0.03 -40.11 -5.41
C GLN A 24 -0.66 -39.54 -4.13
N ASP A 25 0.01 -39.56 -3.00
CA ASP A 25 -0.56 -39.13 -1.70
C ASP A 25 0.07 -37.83 -1.13
N SER A 26 0.97 -37.18 -1.85
CA SER A 26 1.68 -36.00 -1.32
C SER A 26 0.91 -34.71 -1.55
N ILE A 27 0.67 -33.97 -0.46
CA ILE A 27 0.17 -32.61 -0.53
C ILE A 27 1.26 -31.72 -1.12
N ARG A 28 0.96 -31.03 -2.23
CA ARG A 28 1.81 -30.02 -2.83
C ARG A 28 1.32 -28.65 -2.43
N VAL A 29 2.21 -27.82 -1.88
CA VAL A 29 1.94 -26.46 -1.45
C VAL A 29 2.77 -25.51 -2.29
N THR A 30 2.12 -24.49 -2.85
CA THR A 30 2.81 -23.47 -3.63
C THR A 30 2.41 -22.07 -3.19
N LEU A 31 3.39 -21.19 -3.11
CA LEU A 31 3.20 -19.76 -3.00
C LEU A 31 2.97 -19.21 -4.40
N LEU A 32 1.88 -18.48 -4.59
CA LEU A 32 1.58 -17.76 -5.81
C LEU A 32 1.86 -16.28 -5.61
N THR A 33 2.70 -15.70 -6.48
CA THR A 33 2.96 -14.27 -6.53
C THR A 33 2.46 -13.73 -7.86
N CYS A 34 1.49 -12.82 -7.78
CA CYS A 34 0.89 -12.18 -8.94
C CYS A 34 1.46 -10.78 -9.11
N SER A 35 1.84 -10.42 -10.34
CA SER A 35 2.36 -9.09 -10.64
C SER A 35 1.33 -7.99 -10.44
N PRO A 36 1.77 -6.72 -10.27
CA PRO A 36 0.90 -5.56 -10.19
C PRO A 36 -0.14 -5.51 -11.33
N GLY A 37 -1.34 -5.02 -11.00
CA GLY A 37 -2.40 -4.69 -11.94
C GLY A 37 -2.52 -3.18 -12.14
N GLN A 38 -3.55 -2.74 -12.86
CA GLN A 38 -3.80 -1.32 -13.17
C GLN A 38 -4.65 -0.61 -12.11
N GLU A 39 -5.50 -1.36 -11.42
CA GLU A 39 -6.39 -0.81 -10.41
C GLU A 39 -5.61 -0.41 -9.15
N VAL A 40 -5.98 0.70 -8.52
CA VAL A 40 -5.28 1.26 -7.35
C VAL A 40 -5.04 0.21 -6.25
N TYR A 41 -6.02 -0.66 -6.00
CA TYR A 41 -5.91 -1.73 -5.00
C TYR A 41 -5.00 -2.89 -5.44
N SER A 42 -4.68 -3.00 -6.72
CA SER A 42 -3.83 -4.07 -7.29
C SER A 42 -2.42 -3.62 -7.66
N LEU A 43 -2.09 -2.34 -7.46
CA LEU A 43 -0.79 -1.76 -7.83
C LEU A 43 0.41 -2.44 -7.15
N TYR A 44 0.19 -3.10 -6.03
CA TYR A 44 1.25 -3.73 -5.25
C TYR A 44 1.39 -5.23 -5.49
N GLY A 45 0.63 -5.78 -6.46
CA GLY A 45 0.58 -7.22 -6.72
C GLY A 45 -0.29 -7.97 -5.71
N HIS A 46 -0.17 -9.31 -5.71
CA HIS A 46 -0.95 -10.16 -4.82
C HIS A 46 -0.21 -11.43 -4.46
N THR A 47 -0.51 -11.98 -3.28
CA THR A 47 0.01 -13.26 -2.80
C THR A 47 -1.13 -14.20 -2.41
N ALA A 48 -1.05 -15.47 -2.82
CA ALA A 48 -1.98 -16.52 -2.41
C ALA A 48 -1.25 -17.85 -2.16
N ILE A 49 -1.90 -18.81 -1.50
CA ILE A 49 -1.41 -20.19 -1.35
C ILE A 49 -2.27 -21.10 -2.18
N ARG A 50 -1.64 -21.91 -3.05
CA ARG A 50 -2.31 -23.00 -3.75
C ARG A 50 -1.97 -24.33 -3.09
N LEU A 51 -2.98 -25.16 -2.88
CA LEU A 51 -2.87 -26.51 -2.35
C LEU A 51 -3.41 -27.51 -3.36
N GLN A 52 -2.59 -28.54 -3.62
CA GLN A 52 -2.95 -29.66 -4.46
C GLN A 52 -2.87 -30.94 -3.66
N VAL A 53 -4.00 -31.67 -3.61
CA VAL A 53 -4.12 -32.99 -2.99
C VAL A 53 -4.70 -33.95 -4.05
N PRO A 54 -3.84 -34.59 -4.86
CA PRO A 54 -4.31 -35.39 -6.01
C PRO A 54 -5.28 -36.50 -5.64
N LYS A 55 -5.09 -37.12 -4.47
CA LYS A 55 -5.98 -38.17 -3.95
C LYS A 55 -7.42 -37.69 -3.77
N ASP A 56 -7.61 -36.45 -3.33
CA ASP A 56 -8.92 -35.88 -3.05
C ASP A 56 -9.42 -35.02 -4.22
N SER A 57 -8.70 -35.03 -5.35
CA SER A 57 -8.96 -34.14 -6.51
C SER A 57 -9.06 -32.67 -6.14
N LEU A 58 -8.33 -32.26 -5.07
CA LEU A 58 -8.30 -30.89 -4.59
C LEU A 58 -7.20 -30.10 -5.31
N ASP A 59 -7.58 -28.99 -5.94
CA ASP A 59 -6.66 -27.99 -6.49
C ASP A 59 -7.26 -26.61 -6.26
N GLU A 60 -6.95 -26.03 -5.10
CA GLU A 60 -7.56 -24.81 -4.62
C GLU A 60 -6.53 -23.74 -4.23
N VAL A 61 -6.91 -22.50 -4.45
CA VAL A 61 -6.15 -21.30 -4.04
C VAL A 61 -6.85 -20.66 -2.86
N PHE A 62 -6.16 -20.57 -1.74
CA PHE A 62 -6.60 -19.80 -0.56
C PHE A 62 -6.21 -18.35 -0.76
N ASN A 63 -7.20 -17.54 -1.11
CA ASN A 63 -7.06 -16.15 -1.51
C ASN A 63 -7.40 -15.24 -0.34
N TYR A 64 -6.38 -14.71 0.33
CA TYR A 64 -6.51 -13.67 1.36
C TYR A 64 -6.70 -12.29 0.73
N GLY A 65 -7.38 -11.39 1.43
CA GLY A 65 -7.57 -10.02 0.92
C GLY A 65 -8.84 -9.82 0.10
N VAL A 66 -9.74 -10.79 0.10
CA VAL A 66 -11.06 -10.64 -0.51
C VAL A 66 -11.90 -9.69 0.33
N PHE A 67 -12.53 -8.71 -0.32
CA PHE A 67 -13.39 -7.73 0.33
C PHE A 67 -14.66 -7.49 -0.48
N ASP A 68 -15.70 -7.00 0.19
CA ASP A 68 -17.00 -6.75 -0.41
C ASP A 68 -17.35 -5.25 -0.29
N MET A 69 -17.23 -4.54 -1.39
CA MET A 69 -17.57 -3.09 -1.48
C MET A 69 -19.08 -2.84 -1.37
N SER A 70 -19.94 -3.86 -1.50
CA SER A 70 -21.38 -3.72 -1.36
C SER A 70 -21.85 -3.66 0.11
N LYS A 71 -20.98 -3.98 1.06
CA LYS A 71 -21.30 -3.86 2.50
C LYS A 71 -21.67 -2.41 2.84
N PRO A 72 -22.71 -2.19 3.66
CA PRO A 72 -23.10 -0.84 4.06
C PRO A 72 -21.96 -0.05 4.68
N ASN A 73 -21.83 1.21 4.29
CA ASN A 73 -20.79 2.12 4.79
C ASN A 73 -19.33 1.64 4.58
N PHE A 74 -19.08 0.81 3.55
CA PHE A 74 -17.74 0.26 3.27
C PHE A 74 -16.66 1.35 3.26
N VAL A 75 -16.88 2.45 2.51
CA VAL A 75 -15.91 3.56 2.40
C VAL A 75 -15.64 4.21 3.77
N TRP A 76 -16.67 4.33 4.61
CA TRP A 76 -16.52 4.87 5.96
C TRP A 76 -15.68 3.98 6.86
N HIS A 77 -15.97 2.67 6.87
CA HIS A 77 -15.16 1.68 7.59
C HIS A 77 -13.73 1.62 7.05
N PHE A 78 -13.56 1.75 5.73
CA PHE A 78 -12.24 1.81 5.13
C PHE A 78 -11.44 3.02 5.64
N VAL A 79 -11.99 4.22 5.65
CA VAL A 79 -11.33 5.45 6.16
C VAL A 79 -10.97 5.29 7.64
N LEU A 80 -11.82 4.63 8.43
CA LEU A 80 -11.55 4.34 9.84
C LEU A 80 -10.51 3.23 10.06
N GLY A 81 -10.08 2.50 9.03
CA GLY A 81 -9.21 1.32 9.19
C GLY A 81 -9.93 0.13 9.81
N GLN A 82 -11.26 0.11 9.74
CA GLN A 82 -12.14 -0.89 10.35
C GLN A 82 -12.76 -1.85 9.34
N THR A 83 -12.17 -1.94 8.16
CA THR A 83 -12.66 -2.87 7.13
C THR A 83 -12.12 -4.27 7.39
N ASP A 84 -13.03 -5.24 7.46
CA ASP A 84 -12.69 -6.64 7.56
C ASP A 84 -12.66 -7.25 6.15
N TYR A 85 -11.54 -7.90 5.85
CA TYR A 85 -11.31 -8.69 4.65
C TYR A 85 -11.42 -10.16 5.01
N MET A 86 -11.47 -11.04 4.00
CA MET A 86 -11.62 -12.46 4.26
C MET A 86 -10.64 -13.31 3.43
N VAL A 87 -10.42 -14.54 3.89
CA VAL A 87 -9.85 -15.60 3.08
C VAL A 87 -10.98 -16.33 2.37
N GLN A 88 -10.80 -16.60 1.07
CA GLN A 88 -11.75 -17.36 0.25
C GLN A 88 -11.01 -18.41 -0.56
N PRO A 89 -11.27 -19.70 -0.35
CA PRO A 89 -10.82 -20.76 -1.24
C PRO A 89 -11.53 -20.63 -2.59
N ILE A 90 -10.76 -20.71 -3.66
CA ILE A 90 -11.28 -20.72 -5.04
C ILE A 90 -10.56 -21.79 -5.85
N PRO A 91 -11.25 -22.52 -6.76
CA PRO A 91 -10.60 -23.46 -7.66
C PRO A 91 -9.52 -22.78 -8.50
N TRP A 92 -8.39 -23.49 -8.70
CA TRP A 92 -7.27 -22.98 -9.48
C TRP A 92 -7.64 -22.46 -10.86
N GLU A 93 -8.55 -23.12 -11.54
CA GLU A 93 -9.00 -22.75 -12.89
C GLU A 93 -9.59 -21.32 -12.93
N TYR A 94 -10.36 -20.95 -11.92
CA TYR A 94 -10.93 -19.60 -11.84
C TYR A 94 -9.86 -18.55 -11.48
N PHE A 95 -8.91 -18.91 -10.62
CA PHE A 95 -7.83 -18.01 -10.24
C PHE A 95 -6.97 -17.65 -11.45
N ILE A 96 -6.48 -18.62 -12.21
CA ILE A 96 -5.64 -18.39 -13.37
C ILE A 96 -6.36 -17.60 -14.48
N ILE A 97 -7.65 -17.90 -14.73
CA ILE A 97 -8.45 -17.18 -15.71
C ILE A 97 -8.64 -15.71 -15.33
N ASP A 98 -8.85 -15.41 -14.04
CA ASP A 98 -9.00 -14.03 -13.57
C ASP A 98 -7.70 -13.22 -13.79
N TYR A 99 -6.55 -13.78 -13.41
CA TYR A 99 -5.26 -13.10 -13.60
C TYR A 99 -4.86 -12.99 -15.08
N ASP A 100 -5.21 -13.98 -15.93
CA ASP A 100 -5.01 -13.89 -17.38
C ASP A 100 -5.83 -12.75 -17.99
N ARG A 101 -7.07 -12.55 -17.53
CA ARG A 101 -7.94 -11.45 -17.97
C ARG A 101 -7.39 -10.08 -17.51
N ARG A 102 -6.83 -10.00 -16.32
CA ARG A 102 -6.18 -8.79 -15.80
C ARG A 102 -4.87 -8.48 -16.49
N GLY A 103 -4.29 -9.43 -17.21
CA GLY A 103 -2.98 -9.31 -17.84
C GLY A 103 -1.81 -9.34 -16.87
N SER A 104 -2.03 -9.82 -15.64
CA SER A 104 -0.98 -9.99 -14.64
C SER A 104 -0.31 -11.34 -14.77
N SER A 105 1.00 -11.41 -14.47
CA SER A 105 1.72 -12.69 -14.40
C SER A 105 1.43 -13.42 -13.09
N ILE A 106 1.66 -14.74 -13.10
CA ILE A 106 1.67 -15.56 -11.89
C ILE A 106 2.99 -16.33 -11.83
N THR A 107 3.76 -16.09 -10.78
CA THR A 107 4.96 -16.89 -10.43
C THR A 107 4.58 -17.84 -9.31
N GLU A 108 4.90 -19.12 -9.51
CA GLU A 108 4.67 -20.20 -8.56
C GLU A 108 6.00 -20.61 -7.91
N GLN A 109 6.04 -20.70 -6.57
CA GLN A 109 7.14 -21.26 -5.80
C GLN A 109 6.66 -22.48 -5.03
N GLU A 110 7.12 -23.68 -5.38
CA GLU A 110 6.83 -24.90 -4.63
C GLU A 110 7.57 -24.88 -3.31
N LEU A 111 6.83 -24.94 -2.19
CA LEU A 111 7.42 -24.91 -0.87
C LEU A 111 7.92 -26.31 -0.47
N ASN A 112 9.13 -26.38 0.07
CA ASN A 112 9.78 -27.61 0.50
C ASN A 112 9.35 -28.02 1.92
N LEU A 113 8.03 -28.20 2.08
CA LEU A 113 7.44 -28.63 3.34
C LEU A 113 7.48 -30.15 3.47
N THR A 114 7.67 -30.66 4.67
CA THR A 114 7.42 -32.06 4.98
C THR A 114 5.91 -32.35 4.89
N GLN A 115 5.52 -33.63 4.72
CA GLN A 115 4.10 -33.99 4.66
C GLN A 115 3.35 -33.60 5.94
N GLY A 116 3.99 -33.66 7.10
CA GLY A 116 3.41 -33.21 8.36
C GLY A 116 3.16 -31.71 8.42
N GLU A 117 4.10 -30.89 7.89
CA GLU A 117 3.95 -29.43 7.78
C GLU A 117 2.86 -29.08 6.76
N ALA A 118 2.84 -29.74 5.60
CA ALA A 118 1.85 -29.52 4.56
C ALA A 118 0.43 -29.90 5.02
N SER A 119 0.27 -31.04 5.74
CA SER A 119 -1.02 -31.45 6.30
C SER A 119 -1.51 -30.47 7.36
N ARG A 120 -0.61 -29.93 8.19
CA ARG A 120 -0.95 -28.92 9.19
C ARG A 120 -1.38 -27.62 8.53
N LEU A 121 -0.67 -27.19 7.49
CA LEU A 121 -1.03 -25.99 6.72
C LEU A 121 -2.41 -26.14 6.08
N LEU A 122 -2.69 -27.29 5.45
CA LEU A 122 -4.01 -27.59 4.89
C LEU A 122 -5.12 -27.49 5.96
N SER A 123 -4.89 -28.10 7.12
CA SER A 123 -5.83 -28.06 8.23
C SER A 123 -6.08 -26.62 8.74
N ASN A 124 -5.01 -25.83 8.89
CA ASN A 124 -5.10 -24.44 9.32
C ASN A 124 -5.85 -23.57 8.30
N LEU A 125 -5.58 -23.77 7.01
CA LEU A 125 -6.24 -23.03 5.93
C LEU A 125 -7.73 -23.36 5.82
N ILE A 126 -8.11 -24.64 5.95
CA ILE A 126 -9.51 -25.07 5.98
C ILE A 126 -10.22 -24.47 7.19
N GLU A 127 -9.61 -24.55 8.38
CA GLU A 127 -10.18 -23.96 9.60
C GLU A 127 -10.35 -22.46 9.49
N ASN A 128 -9.32 -21.77 8.93
CA ASN A 128 -9.35 -20.32 8.74
C ASN A 128 -10.38 -19.88 7.68
N SER A 129 -10.75 -20.76 6.74
CA SER A 129 -11.72 -20.47 5.69
C SER A 129 -13.18 -20.67 6.11
N ARG A 130 -13.43 -21.21 7.32
CA ARG A 130 -14.79 -21.37 7.84
C ARG A 130 -15.49 -20.02 8.01
N PRO A 131 -16.80 -19.94 7.83
CA PRO A 131 -17.57 -18.69 7.93
C PRO A 131 -17.29 -17.90 9.21
N GLU A 132 -17.08 -18.58 10.34
CA GLU A 132 -16.79 -18.00 11.64
C GLU A 132 -15.35 -17.47 11.81
N ASN A 133 -14.40 -17.94 11.00
CA ASN A 133 -12.96 -17.63 11.14
C ASN A 133 -12.35 -16.86 9.96
N ARG A 134 -13.07 -16.81 8.82
CA ARG A 134 -12.49 -16.30 7.58
C ARG A 134 -12.26 -14.80 7.53
N GLU A 135 -13.00 -14.03 8.33
CA GLU A 135 -12.87 -12.57 8.37
C GLU A 135 -11.73 -12.14 9.29
N TYR A 136 -10.97 -11.15 8.86
CA TYR A 136 -9.90 -10.57 9.64
C TYR A 136 -9.79 -9.08 9.38
N ARG A 137 -9.35 -8.32 10.40
CA ARG A 137 -9.09 -6.88 10.27
C ARG A 137 -7.94 -6.67 9.30
N TYR A 138 -8.24 -5.95 8.22
CA TYR A 138 -7.24 -5.62 7.22
C TYR A 138 -6.30 -4.53 7.73
N SER A 139 -5.03 -4.73 7.52
CA SER A 139 -3.99 -3.74 7.75
C SER A 139 -3.00 -3.79 6.60
N PHE A 140 -2.82 -2.67 5.93
CA PHE A 140 -1.96 -2.57 4.76
C PHE A 140 -0.52 -3.03 5.02
N LEU A 141 0.07 -2.71 6.17
CA LEU A 141 1.43 -3.13 6.54
C LEU A 141 1.48 -4.47 7.29
N TYR A 142 0.49 -4.75 8.14
CA TYR A 142 0.61 -5.79 9.15
C TYR A 142 -0.38 -6.95 8.99
N GLY A 143 -1.42 -6.79 8.17
CA GLY A 143 -2.49 -7.77 8.02
C GLY A 143 -3.08 -7.79 6.61
N ASN A 144 -2.25 -7.93 5.57
CA ASN A 144 -2.67 -8.00 4.17
C ASN A 144 -2.56 -9.44 3.61
N CYS A 145 -2.85 -9.63 2.32
CA CYS A 145 -2.75 -10.94 1.65
C CYS A 145 -1.37 -11.58 1.80
N THR A 146 -0.32 -10.78 1.75
CA THR A 146 1.07 -11.26 1.78
C THR A 146 1.51 -11.66 3.19
N THR A 147 1.26 -10.79 4.17
CA THR A 147 1.63 -11.05 5.58
C THR A 147 0.85 -12.22 6.15
N LYS A 148 -0.43 -12.37 5.81
CA LYS A 148 -1.25 -13.51 6.23
C LYS A 148 -0.72 -14.83 5.69
N VAL A 149 -0.36 -14.86 4.41
CA VAL A 149 0.23 -16.05 3.76
C VAL A 149 1.59 -16.37 4.38
N ARG A 150 2.46 -15.38 4.56
CA ARG A 150 3.74 -15.56 5.23
C ARG A 150 3.57 -16.21 6.61
N ASP A 151 2.71 -15.62 7.43
CA ASP A 151 2.51 -16.05 8.81
C ASP A 151 1.93 -17.47 8.89
N MET A 152 1.01 -17.85 7.98
CA MET A 152 0.48 -19.21 7.87
C MET A 152 1.57 -20.23 7.53
N VAL A 153 2.51 -19.88 6.64
CA VAL A 153 3.64 -20.76 6.29
C VAL A 153 4.64 -20.85 7.44
N GLU A 154 5.00 -19.72 8.06
CA GLU A 154 5.93 -19.68 9.20
C GLU A 154 5.42 -20.52 10.38
N GLU A 155 4.12 -20.50 10.67
CA GLU A 155 3.49 -21.18 11.80
C GLU A 155 3.62 -22.71 11.73
N VAL A 156 3.58 -23.28 10.54
CA VAL A 156 3.57 -24.75 10.38
C VAL A 156 4.96 -25.36 10.29
N ILE A 157 5.99 -24.58 10.06
CA ILE A 157 7.36 -25.06 9.89
C ILE A 157 7.92 -25.58 11.21
N MET A 158 8.35 -26.83 11.18
CA MET A 158 9.02 -27.48 12.31
C MET A 158 10.51 -27.13 12.31
N GLY A 159 10.84 -25.98 12.89
CA GLY A 159 12.19 -25.46 12.91
C GLY A 159 12.22 -23.93 12.90
N ARG A 160 13.27 -23.35 12.35
CA ARG A 160 13.43 -21.91 12.19
C ARG A 160 13.74 -21.58 10.75
N ILE A 161 12.99 -20.62 10.18
CA ILE A 161 13.33 -20.06 8.87
C ILE A 161 14.47 -19.06 9.06
N GLN A 162 15.47 -19.16 8.21
CA GLN A 162 16.58 -18.22 8.09
C GLN A 162 16.43 -17.50 6.74
N TYR A 163 16.08 -16.23 6.81
CA TYR A 163 15.98 -15.37 5.64
C TYR A 163 17.36 -14.86 5.22
N PRO A 164 17.59 -14.59 3.93
CA PRO A 164 18.92 -14.30 3.39
C PRO A 164 19.44 -12.89 3.66
N ASN A 165 18.69 -11.99 4.28
CA ASN A 165 18.97 -10.55 4.35
C ASN A 165 19.21 -9.93 2.94
N ALA A 166 18.42 -10.36 1.97
CA ALA A 166 18.58 -9.99 0.56
C ALA A 166 17.73 -8.81 0.14
N LEU A 167 16.77 -8.42 0.97
CA LEU A 167 15.89 -7.27 0.66
C LEU A 167 16.63 -5.95 0.91
N PRO A 168 16.38 -4.93 0.07
CA PRO A 168 16.94 -3.60 0.28
C PRO A 168 16.54 -3.03 1.65
N HIS A 169 17.44 -2.28 2.27
CA HIS A 169 17.17 -1.53 3.50
C HIS A 169 16.45 -0.22 3.14
N GLU A 170 15.14 -0.32 2.91
CA GLU A 170 14.29 0.78 2.48
C GLU A 170 13.21 1.08 3.52
N THR A 171 12.67 2.28 3.44
CA THR A 171 11.46 2.67 4.18
C THR A 171 10.23 2.10 3.49
N ALA A 172 9.12 1.99 4.23
CA ALA A 172 7.86 1.54 3.63
C ALA A 172 7.41 2.47 2.49
N ARG A 173 7.66 3.79 2.61
CA ARG A 173 7.34 4.77 1.57
C ARG A 173 8.15 4.55 0.30
N GLU A 174 9.46 4.33 0.41
CA GLU A 174 10.32 4.03 -0.74
C GLU A 174 9.86 2.76 -1.45
N ILE A 175 9.55 1.70 -0.70
CA ILE A 175 9.00 0.47 -1.28
C ILE A 175 7.71 0.75 -2.07
N LEU A 176 6.76 1.54 -1.52
CA LEU A 176 5.54 1.89 -2.23
C LEU A 176 5.79 2.71 -3.49
N HIS A 177 6.80 3.58 -3.47
CA HIS A 177 7.14 4.41 -4.61
C HIS A 177 7.59 3.58 -5.83
N HIS A 178 8.24 2.42 -5.64
CA HIS A 178 8.59 1.53 -6.76
C HIS A 178 7.35 1.08 -7.55
N TYR A 179 6.22 0.88 -6.89
CA TYR A 179 4.98 0.41 -7.50
C TYR A 179 4.11 1.53 -8.06
N THR A 180 4.30 2.76 -7.58
CA THR A 180 3.46 3.91 -7.97
C THR A 180 4.15 4.86 -8.95
N VAL A 181 5.33 4.51 -9.47
CA VAL A 181 6.11 5.37 -10.39
C VAL A 181 5.33 5.78 -11.65
N HIS A 182 4.46 4.92 -12.15
CA HIS A 182 3.60 5.18 -13.31
C HIS A 182 2.21 5.71 -12.93
N HIS A 183 1.91 5.83 -11.64
CA HIS A 183 0.65 6.29 -11.06
C HIS A 183 0.87 7.51 -10.15
N PRO A 184 1.24 8.67 -10.72
CA PRO A 184 1.72 9.82 -9.93
C PRO A 184 0.65 10.39 -8.99
N TRP A 185 -0.64 10.29 -9.32
CA TRP A 185 -1.72 10.73 -8.43
C TRP A 185 -1.94 9.76 -7.27
N ALA A 186 -1.83 8.46 -7.52
CA ALA A 186 -1.87 7.47 -6.45
C ALA A 186 -0.67 7.62 -5.49
N GLN A 187 0.54 7.86 -6.03
CA GLN A 187 1.73 8.16 -5.23
C GLN A 187 1.53 9.40 -4.36
N GLU A 188 1.07 10.49 -4.95
CA GLU A 188 0.85 11.76 -4.25
C GLU A 188 -0.24 11.63 -3.18
N GLY A 189 -1.31 10.87 -3.46
CA GLY A 189 -2.37 10.56 -2.51
C GLY A 189 -1.85 9.77 -1.30
N ASN A 190 -1.05 8.73 -1.54
CA ASN A 190 -0.41 7.96 -0.48
C ASN A 190 0.50 8.84 0.37
N ASP A 191 1.36 9.64 -0.27
CA ASP A 191 2.28 10.54 0.42
C ASP A 191 1.56 11.61 1.22
N LEU A 192 0.38 12.04 0.77
CA LEU A 192 -0.47 12.99 1.49
C LEU A 192 -1.13 12.38 2.74
N LEU A 193 -1.56 11.12 2.65
CA LEU A 193 -2.31 10.47 3.72
C LEU A 193 -1.42 9.79 4.77
N LEU A 194 -0.23 9.30 4.38
CA LEU A 194 0.66 8.51 5.23
C LEU A 194 1.72 9.40 5.92
N GLY A 195 1.87 9.22 7.22
CA GLY A 195 2.75 10.00 8.07
C GLY A 195 4.19 9.48 8.16
N SER A 196 4.90 9.96 9.17
CA SER A 196 6.34 9.73 9.37
C SER A 196 6.72 8.29 9.73
N GLU A 197 5.79 7.46 10.20
CA GLU A 197 6.05 6.04 10.45
C GLU A 197 6.50 5.33 9.16
N MET A 198 5.97 5.76 8.00
CA MET A 198 6.34 5.22 6.70
C MET A 198 7.78 5.51 6.27
N ASP A 199 8.45 6.44 6.94
CA ASP A 199 9.81 6.90 6.64
C ASP A 199 10.87 6.25 7.53
N THR A 200 10.46 5.21 8.28
CA THR A 200 11.37 4.37 9.08
C THR A 200 11.85 3.19 8.25
N ILE A 201 13.16 2.91 8.30
CA ILE A 201 13.76 1.74 7.61
C ILE A 201 13.12 0.46 8.17
N MET A 202 12.62 -0.37 7.28
CA MET A 202 11.95 -1.62 7.63
C MET A 202 12.96 -2.73 7.93
N SER A 203 12.62 -3.61 8.86
CA SER A 203 13.30 -4.90 8.97
C SER A 203 12.94 -5.78 7.76
N GLU A 204 13.81 -6.75 7.42
CA GLU A 204 13.55 -7.65 6.29
C GLU A 204 12.16 -8.32 6.40
N ARG A 205 11.81 -8.83 7.59
CA ARG A 205 10.48 -9.43 7.80
C ARG A 205 9.33 -8.44 7.62
N ALA A 206 9.50 -7.20 8.04
CA ALA A 206 8.48 -6.17 7.85
C ALA A 206 8.34 -5.81 6.36
N ALA A 207 9.44 -5.73 5.61
CA ALA A 207 9.43 -5.44 4.17
C ALA A 207 8.72 -6.52 3.33
N MET A 208 8.52 -7.73 3.88
CA MET A 208 7.74 -8.81 3.25
C MET A 208 6.21 -8.54 3.23
N PHE A 209 5.75 -7.33 3.51
CA PHE A 209 4.33 -6.97 3.33
C PHE A 209 3.96 -6.82 1.85
N ILE A 210 4.95 -6.73 0.96
CA ILE A 210 4.78 -6.68 -0.48
C ILE A 210 5.01 -8.07 -1.09
N PRO A 211 4.16 -8.50 -2.05
CA PRO A 211 4.23 -9.83 -2.66
C PRO A 211 5.60 -10.20 -3.24
N GLU A 212 6.21 -9.29 -3.99
CA GLU A 212 7.52 -9.53 -4.61
C GLU A 212 8.63 -9.68 -3.57
N ASN A 213 8.61 -8.88 -2.51
CA ASN A 213 9.56 -8.98 -1.41
C ASN A 213 9.43 -10.32 -0.68
N LEU A 214 8.19 -10.79 -0.44
CA LEU A 214 7.97 -12.11 0.15
C LEU A 214 8.50 -13.20 -0.76
N MET A 215 8.20 -13.16 -2.06
CA MET A 215 8.70 -14.11 -3.06
C MET A 215 10.22 -14.15 -3.05
N GLN A 216 10.88 -12.99 -3.07
CA GLN A 216 12.34 -12.91 -3.08
C GLN A 216 12.96 -13.42 -1.77
N ALA A 217 12.38 -13.08 -0.63
CA ALA A 217 12.85 -13.55 0.67
C ALA A 217 12.70 -15.08 0.80
N PHE A 218 11.61 -15.66 0.29
CA PHE A 218 11.39 -17.10 0.31
C PHE A 218 12.36 -17.85 -0.60
N ASP A 219 12.70 -17.29 -1.78
CA ASP A 219 13.66 -17.91 -2.73
C ASP A 219 15.01 -18.21 -2.08
N GLY A 220 15.50 -17.32 -1.24
CA GLY A 220 16.79 -17.47 -0.57
C GLY A 220 16.74 -18.08 0.83
N ALA A 221 15.54 -18.38 1.33
CA ALA A 221 15.36 -18.84 2.70
C ALA A 221 15.67 -20.31 2.89
N PHE A 222 16.18 -20.65 4.08
CA PHE A 222 16.44 -22.01 4.52
C PHE A 222 15.67 -22.31 5.81
N ILE A 223 15.19 -23.54 5.90
CA ILE A 223 14.60 -24.09 7.11
C ILE A 223 15.69 -24.86 7.85
N ARG A 224 15.97 -24.48 9.10
CA ARG A 224 16.84 -25.21 10.02
C ARG A 224 15.98 -25.99 10.99
N ASP A 225 16.05 -27.31 10.95
CA ASP A 225 15.30 -28.18 11.84
C ASP A 225 15.89 -28.26 13.26
N GLY A 226 15.20 -28.98 14.15
CA GLY A 226 15.66 -29.17 15.55
C GLY A 226 16.94 -29.98 15.69
N LYS A 227 17.39 -30.68 14.64
CA LYS A 227 18.65 -31.45 14.62
C LYS A 227 19.80 -30.63 14.02
N GLY A 228 19.49 -29.47 13.44
CA GLY A 228 20.46 -28.58 12.82
C GLY A 228 20.63 -28.80 11.30
N ASP A 229 19.88 -29.73 10.71
CA ASP A 229 19.86 -29.94 9.27
C ASP A 229 19.17 -28.76 8.56
N MET A 230 19.69 -28.41 7.38
CA MET A 230 19.18 -27.26 6.60
C MET A 230 18.59 -27.75 5.28
N ARG A 231 17.42 -27.22 4.92
CA ARG A 231 16.79 -27.39 3.62
C ARG A 231 16.32 -26.08 3.06
N PRO A 232 16.36 -25.84 1.73
CA PRO A 232 15.80 -24.64 1.15
C PRO A 232 14.29 -24.60 1.42
N LEU A 233 13.73 -23.39 1.65
CA LEU A 233 12.28 -23.21 1.83
C LEU A 233 11.54 -23.42 0.51
N VAL A 234 12.10 -22.98 -0.60
CA VAL A 234 11.55 -23.15 -1.96
C VAL A 234 12.28 -24.28 -2.65
N LYS A 235 11.51 -25.24 -3.17
CA LYS A 235 12.03 -26.40 -3.93
C LYS A 235 12.19 -26.09 -5.41
N SER A 236 11.23 -25.36 -5.98
CA SER A 236 11.25 -24.95 -7.39
C SER A 236 10.47 -23.67 -7.59
N LYS A 237 10.80 -22.92 -8.63
CA LYS A 237 10.14 -21.68 -9.03
C LYS A 237 9.90 -21.70 -10.53
N ALA A 238 8.70 -21.28 -10.95
CA ALA A 238 8.33 -21.17 -12.35
C ALA A 238 7.33 -20.02 -12.59
N VAL A 239 7.44 -19.35 -13.71
CA VAL A 239 6.38 -18.46 -14.20
C VAL A 239 5.36 -19.33 -14.91
N ILE A 240 4.14 -19.38 -14.41
CA ILE A 240 3.06 -20.23 -14.93
C ILE A 240 2.05 -19.43 -15.77
N LEU A 241 2.07 -18.11 -15.63
CA LEU A 241 1.32 -17.18 -16.46
C LEU A 241 2.20 -15.96 -16.72
N GLU A 242 2.45 -15.66 -17.99
CA GLU A 242 3.20 -14.46 -18.38
C GLU A 242 2.32 -13.21 -18.37
N ALA A 243 2.90 -12.07 -17.97
CA ALA A 243 2.20 -10.79 -18.03
C ALA A 243 1.92 -10.39 -19.49
N LYS A 244 0.73 -9.86 -19.73
CA LYS A 244 0.38 -9.23 -21.02
C LYS A 244 0.77 -7.75 -21.00
N PRO A 245 1.11 -7.16 -22.15
CA PRO A 245 1.33 -5.72 -22.21
C PRO A 245 0.10 -4.97 -21.71
N GLN A 246 0.31 -4.16 -20.68
CA GLN A 246 -0.76 -3.34 -20.11
C GLN A 246 -0.58 -1.89 -20.56
N VAL A 247 -1.67 -1.27 -20.97
CA VAL A 247 -1.69 0.17 -21.27
C VAL A 247 -2.07 0.90 -19.99
N VAL A 248 -1.11 1.63 -19.43
CA VAL A 248 -1.39 2.47 -18.26
C VAL A 248 -2.32 3.59 -18.69
N GLU A 249 -3.56 3.55 -18.21
CA GLU A 249 -4.51 4.65 -18.46
C GLU A 249 -4.06 5.91 -17.73
N LYS A 250 -4.17 7.05 -18.41
CA LYS A 250 -3.86 8.33 -17.77
C LYS A 250 -4.95 8.66 -16.75
N GLU A 251 -4.60 8.65 -15.49
CA GLU A 251 -5.50 8.98 -14.37
C GLU A 251 -6.07 10.40 -14.50
N PHE A 252 -5.26 11.34 -14.94
CA PHE A 252 -5.63 12.75 -15.14
C PHE A 252 -4.70 13.41 -16.18
N PRO A 253 -5.17 14.41 -16.98
CA PRO A 253 -4.36 15.04 -18.02
C PRO A 253 -3.06 15.69 -17.52
N LEU A 254 -3.07 16.21 -16.29
CA LEU A 254 -1.92 16.84 -15.64
C LEU A 254 -1.36 15.95 -14.55
N SER A 255 -0.03 15.85 -14.45
CA SER A 255 0.60 15.26 -13.26
C SER A 255 0.37 16.16 -12.03
N PRO A 256 0.49 15.63 -10.78
CA PRO A 256 0.39 16.45 -9.57
C PRO A 256 1.30 17.69 -9.58
N MET A 257 2.54 17.53 -10.07
CA MET A 257 3.48 18.64 -10.20
C MET A 257 3.03 19.69 -11.24
N GLN A 258 2.48 19.26 -12.36
CA GLN A 258 1.90 20.20 -13.35
C GLN A 258 0.68 20.91 -12.78
N ALA A 259 -0.19 20.20 -12.06
CA ALA A 259 -1.36 20.79 -11.44
C ALA A 259 -0.99 21.86 -10.39
N ILE A 260 0.01 21.58 -9.53
CA ILE A 260 0.45 22.57 -8.54
C ILE A 260 1.16 23.77 -9.18
N LEU A 261 1.86 23.60 -10.30
CA LEU A 261 2.47 24.71 -11.03
C LEU A 261 1.41 25.61 -11.68
N VAL A 262 0.35 25.02 -12.25
CA VAL A 262 -0.82 25.79 -12.74
C VAL A 262 -1.48 26.54 -11.60
N PHE A 263 -1.71 25.91 -10.47
CA PHE A 263 -2.25 26.56 -9.29
C PHE A 263 -1.36 27.69 -8.78
N ALA A 264 -0.03 27.51 -8.79
CA ALA A 264 0.94 28.54 -8.43
C ALA A 264 0.87 29.75 -9.37
N ALA A 265 0.75 29.52 -10.68
CA ALA A 265 0.60 30.58 -11.66
C ALA A 265 -0.69 31.40 -11.41
N ILE A 266 -1.81 30.73 -11.09
CA ILE A 266 -3.07 31.38 -10.74
C ILE A 266 -2.90 32.20 -9.45
N CYS A 267 -2.29 31.64 -8.40
CA CYS A 267 -2.05 32.35 -7.13
C CYS A 267 -1.18 33.59 -7.34
N LEU A 268 -0.11 33.49 -8.13
CA LEU A 268 0.75 34.63 -8.45
C LEU A 268 0.02 35.70 -9.27
N LEU A 269 -0.74 35.30 -10.29
CA LEU A 269 -1.52 36.24 -11.09
C LEU A 269 -2.53 37.00 -10.22
N ILE A 270 -3.27 36.30 -9.37
CA ILE A 270 -4.23 36.93 -8.44
C ILE A 270 -3.49 37.88 -7.50
N MET A 271 -2.38 37.46 -6.91
CA MET A 271 -1.55 38.33 -6.05
C MET A 271 -1.10 39.60 -6.77
N LEU A 272 -0.61 39.51 -8.01
CA LEU A 272 -0.18 40.67 -8.80
C LEU A 272 -1.36 41.61 -9.11
N LEU A 273 -2.51 41.06 -9.50
CA LEU A 273 -3.73 41.87 -9.73
C LEU A 273 -4.20 42.55 -8.44
N GLU A 274 -4.18 41.92 -7.29
CA GLU A 274 -4.53 42.53 -6.00
C GLU A 274 -3.56 43.63 -5.61
N ILE A 275 -2.25 43.41 -5.78
CA ILE A 275 -1.24 44.45 -5.50
C ILE A 275 -1.41 45.63 -6.45
N TRP A 276 -1.70 45.40 -7.72
CA TRP A 276 -1.92 46.44 -8.72
C TRP A 276 -3.19 47.24 -8.46
N THR A 277 -4.33 46.53 -8.24
CA THR A 277 -5.63 47.16 -8.01
C THR A 277 -5.81 47.69 -6.60
N LYS A 278 -4.95 47.35 -5.65
CA LYS A 278 -5.05 47.59 -4.21
C LYS A 278 -6.37 47.07 -3.61
N ARG A 279 -6.91 45.98 -4.20
CA ARG A 279 -8.15 45.35 -3.76
C ARG A 279 -7.89 43.90 -3.50
N LEU A 280 -8.23 43.39 -2.31
CA LEU A 280 -8.14 41.99 -1.95
C LEU A 280 -9.35 41.22 -2.52
N PHE A 281 -9.09 40.12 -3.20
CA PHE A 281 -10.12 39.24 -3.75
C PHE A 281 -10.50 38.17 -2.70
N TRP A 282 -11.18 38.66 -1.65
CA TRP A 282 -11.53 37.86 -0.47
C TRP A 282 -12.30 36.56 -0.79
N LEU A 283 -13.06 36.49 -1.88
CA LEU A 283 -13.71 35.24 -2.31
C LEU A 283 -12.70 34.15 -2.66
N TRP A 284 -11.55 34.56 -3.21
CA TRP A 284 -10.45 33.62 -3.46
C TRP A 284 -9.87 33.07 -2.15
N ASP A 285 -9.72 33.91 -1.14
CA ASP A 285 -9.31 33.47 0.20
C ASP A 285 -10.31 32.49 0.80
N VAL A 286 -11.61 32.77 0.68
CA VAL A 286 -12.67 31.86 1.16
C VAL A 286 -12.59 30.50 0.47
N LEU A 287 -12.41 30.49 -0.86
CA LEU A 287 -12.27 29.23 -1.62
C LEU A 287 -11.06 28.43 -1.13
N ILE A 288 -9.90 29.08 -1.01
CA ILE A 288 -8.68 28.42 -0.52
C ILE A 288 -8.88 27.85 0.89
N LEU A 289 -9.40 28.69 1.81
CA LEU A 289 -9.62 28.26 3.21
C LEU A 289 -10.65 27.13 3.32
N LEU A 290 -11.66 27.12 2.45
CA LEU A 290 -12.64 26.04 2.37
C LEU A 290 -11.98 24.73 1.93
N LEU A 291 -11.22 24.75 0.84
CA LEU A 291 -10.52 23.56 0.33
C LEU A 291 -9.48 23.04 1.35
N GLN A 292 -8.70 23.96 1.91
CA GLN A 292 -7.67 23.66 2.90
C GLN A 292 -8.27 23.11 4.20
N GLY A 293 -9.36 23.71 4.69
CA GLY A 293 -10.08 23.23 5.86
C GLY A 293 -10.72 21.87 5.64
N THR A 294 -11.28 21.62 4.44
CA THR A 294 -11.88 20.32 4.09
C THR A 294 -10.83 19.22 4.04
N ALA A 295 -9.72 19.44 3.32
CA ALA A 295 -8.60 18.49 3.29
C ALA A 295 -8.03 18.27 4.69
N GLY A 296 -7.88 19.36 5.46
CA GLY A 296 -7.39 19.29 6.84
C GLY A 296 -8.33 18.55 7.79
N THR A 297 -9.65 18.63 7.56
CA THR A 297 -10.62 17.85 8.34
C THR A 297 -10.47 16.35 8.08
N LEU A 298 -10.27 15.97 6.83
CA LEU A 298 -10.01 14.56 6.49
C LEU A 298 -8.72 14.06 7.17
N LEU A 299 -7.62 14.80 7.06
CA LEU A 299 -6.35 14.42 7.70
C LEU A 299 -6.46 14.37 9.23
N ALA A 300 -7.07 15.39 9.84
CA ALA A 300 -7.27 15.42 11.29
C ALA A 300 -8.20 14.28 11.76
N PHE A 301 -9.22 13.97 10.97
CA PHE A 301 -10.10 12.84 11.25
C PHE A 301 -9.34 11.51 11.21
N MET A 302 -8.56 11.28 10.17
CA MET A 302 -7.74 10.06 10.07
C MET A 302 -6.71 9.99 11.20
N LEU A 303 -6.03 11.08 11.52
CA LEU A 303 -5.04 11.16 12.61
C LEU A 303 -5.65 10.81 13.97
N LEU A 304 -6.90 11.21 14.23
CA LEU A 304 -7.53 11.06 15.54
C LEU A 304 -8.36 9.79 15.70
N PHE A 305 -8.91 9.24 14.63
CA PHE A 305 -9.94 8.21 14.69
C PHE A 305 -9.65 6.98 13.82
N SER A 306 -8.70 7.04 12.89
CA SER A 306 -8.40 5.90 12.02
C SER A 306 -7.46 4.92 12.70
N GLU A 307 -7.75 3.63 12.53
CA GLU A 307 -6.92 2.50 12.97
C GLU A 307 -5.89 2.09 11.91
N HIS A 308 -5.83 2.79 10.77
CA HIS A 308 -4.80 2.53 9.77
C HIS A 308 -3.41 2.82 10.33
N PRO A 309 -2.43 1.94 10.08
CA PRO A 309 -1.05 2.23 10.46
C PRO A 309 -0.54 3.48 9.74
N ALA A 310 0.37 4.18 10.38
CA ALA A 310 1.10 5.32 9.82
C ALA A 310 0.28 6.56 9.43
N VAL A 311 -1.01 6.67 9.82
CA VAL A 311 -1.79 7.89 9.57
C VAL A 311 -1.78 8.86 10.76
N ASP A 312 -1.53 8.36 11.97
CA ASP A 312 -1.53 9.11 13.23
C ASP A 312 -0.27 9.99 13.43
N SER A 313 0.76 9.78 12.60
CA SER A 313 2.02 10.52 12.62
C SER A 313 2.18 11.52 11.47
N ASN A 314 1.05 11.99 10.88
CA ASN A 314 1.07 12.81 9.67
C ASN A 314 1.23 14.31 9.95
N TRP A 315 2.43 14.84 9.73
CA TRP A 315 2.77 16.26 9.93
C TRP A 315 2.18 17.21 8.89
N GLN A 316 1.58 16.71 7.82
CA GLN A 316 0.88 17.57 6.84
C GLN A 316 -0.35 18.25 7.43
N VAL A 317 -0.86 17.75 8.56
CA VAL A 317 -1.91 18.40 9.35
C VAL A 317 -1.52 19.83 9.77
N TRP A 318 -0.24 20.19 9.76
CA TRP A 318 0.20 21.55 10.05
C TRP A 318 -0.32 22.57 9.03
N ILE A 319 -0.28 22.25 7.75
CA ILE A 319 -0.74 23.14 6.67
C ILE A 319 -2.15 22.79 6.16
N LEU A 320 -2.61 21.58 6.40
CA LEU A 320 -3.97 21.11 6.09
C LEU A 320 -4.68 20.80 7.41
N ASN A 321 -5.41 21.79 7.95
CA ASN A 321 -5.98 21.73 9.29
C ASN A 321 -7.39 22.31 9.31
N PRO A 322 -8.36 21.71 10.02
CA PRO A 322 -9.73 22.25 10.13
C PRO A 322 -9.81 23.64 10.76
N ILE A 323 -8.78 24.09 11.49
CA ILE A 323 -8.71 25.45 12.05
C ILE A 323 -8.86 26.54 10.97
N PHE A 324 -8.50 26.22 9.73
CA PHE A 324 -8.61 27.18 8.61
C PHE A 324 -10.04 27.54 8.27
N PHE A 325 -11.05 26.77 8.65
CA PHE A 325 -12.46 27.17 8.58
C PHE A 325 -12.76 28.41 9.44
N ILE A 326 -12.06 28.60 10.55
CA ILE A 326 -12.22 29.80 11.40
C ILE A 326 -11.83 31.08 10.62
N GLY A 327 -10.91 30.94 9.67
CA GLY A 327 -10.52 32.07 8.81
C GLY A 327 -11.62 32.59 7.92
N ILE A 328 -12.55 31.75 7.49
CA ILE A 328 -13.62 32.11 6.56
C ILE A 328 -14.48 33.26 7.11
N PRO A 329 -15.15 33.16 8.27
CA PRO A 329 -15.94 34.24 8.80
C PRO A 329 -15.11 35.49 9.15
N LEU A 330 -13.82 35.30 9.53
CA LEU A 330 -12.95 36.43 9.84
C LEU A 330 -12.58 37.23 8.59
N VAL A 331 -12.28 36.55 7.47
CA VAL A 331 -11.99 37.16 6.16
C VAL A 331 -13.26 37.89 5.63
N ILE A 332 -14.40 37.19 5.64
CA ILE A 332 -15.68 37.78 5.19
C ILE A 332 -16.03 39.05 6.00
N LYS A 333 -15.94 38.98 7.34
CA LYS A 333 -16.23 40.12 8.22
C LYS A 333 -15.28 41.31 7.97
N ALA A 334 -13.98 40.98 7.75
CA ALA A 334 -12.99 42.01 7.45
C ALA A 334 -13.28 42.70 6.10
N ALA A 335 -13.63 41.90 5.06
CA ALA A 335 -13.97 42.41 3.73
C ALA A 335 -15.23 43.33 3.76
N ILE A 336 -16.33 42.84 4.35
CA ILE A 336 -17.60 43.59 4.42
C ILE A 336 -17.46 44.88 5.26
N ARG A 337 -16.74 44.85 6.37
CA ARG A 337 -16.57 45.97 7.27
C ARG A 337 -15.39 46.88 6.92
N HIS A 338 -14.66 46.58 5.87
CA HIS A 338 -13.41 47.27 5.48
C HIS A 338 -12.41 47.40 6.65
N LYS A 339 -12.34 46.40 7.54
CA LYS A 339 -11.47 46.39 8.71
C LYS A 339 -10.33 45.42 8.53
N GLN A 340 -9.24 45.66 9.27
CA GLN A 340 -8.13 44.71 9.32
C GLN A 340 -8.48 43.52 10.19
N THR A 341 -7.86 42.39 9.90
CA THR A 341 -7.95 41.17 10.69
C THR A 341 -6.55 40.61 10.97
N LEU A 342 -6.37 40.03 12.16
CA LEU A 342 -5.13 39.35 12.55
C LEU A 342 -5.01 37.98 11.92
N TRP A 343 -6.07 37.51 11.24
CA TRP A 343 -6.08 36.20 10.62
C TRP A 343 -4.89 35.99 9.65
N TYR A 344 -4.61 36.94 8.80
CA TYR A 344 -3.52 36.83 7.84
C TYR A 344 -2.13 36.82 8.50
N ALA A 345 -1.95 37.46 9.64
CA ALA A 345 -0.72 37.39 10.42
C ALA A 345 -0.53 36.00 11.01
N PHE A 346 -1.60 35.45 11.61
CA PHE A 346 -1.62 34.05 12.08
C PHE A 346 -1.32 33.09 10.94
N TYR A 347 -2.02 33.23 9.81
CA TYR A 347 -1.85 32.35 8.65
C TYR A 347 -0.41 32.42 8.09
N PHE A 348 0.17 33.61 8.01
CA PHE A 348 1.56 33.80 7.62
C PHE A 348 2.51 33.07 8.56
N VAL A 349 2.34 33.20 9.86
CA VAL A 349 3.20 32.59 10.86
C VAL A 349 3.14 31.06 10.76
N VAL A 350 1.95 30.48 10.66
CA VAL A 350 1.79 29.03 10.53
C VAL A 350 2.52 28.49 9.30
N LEU A 351 2.31 29.11 8.13
CA LEU A 351 2.94 28.67 6.89
C LEU A 351 4.46 28.91 6.88
N ALA A 352 4.92 30.04 7.42
CA ALA A 352 6.34 30.37 7.51
C ALA A 352 7.08 29.40 8.46
N LEU A 353 6.48 29.07 9.61
CA LEU A 353 7.04 28.09 10.54
C LEU A 353 7.08 26.70 9.90
N PHE A 354 6.01 26.29 9.19
CA PHE A 354 6.05 25.03 8.47
C PHE A 354 7.18 24.98 7.46
N LEU A 355 7.30 26.00 6.60
CA LEU A 355 8.39 26.03 5.59
C LEU A 355 9.78 26.09 6.22
N LEU A 356 9.91 26.79 7.36
CA LEU A 356 11.17 26.87 8.09
C LEU A 356 11.56 25.52 8.68
N PHE A 357 10.62 24.80 9.30
CA PHE A 357 10.91 23.57 10.04
C PHE A 357 10.73 22.30 9.20
N SER A 358 10.05 22.34 8.06
CA SER A 358 9.81 21.17 7.21
C SER A 358 11.06 20.34 6.88
N PRO A 359 12.28 20.90 6.70
CA PRO A 359 13.45 20.07 6.44
C PRO A 359 13.93 19.22 7.63
N TRP A 360 13.49 19.55 8.84
CA TRP A 360 13.85 18.81 10.07
C TRP A 360 12.75 17.92 10.58
N ILE A 361 11.55 17.98 9.97
CA ILE A 361 10.45 17.07 10.32
C ILE A 361 10.81 15.68 9.78
N PRO A 362 10.72 14.61 10.61
CA PRO A 362 11.07 13.26 10.20
C PRO A 362 9.98 12.61 9.33
N GLN A 363 9.54 13.32 8.28
CA GLN A 363 8.57 12.84 7.30
C GLN A 363 8.95 13.30 5.90
N VAL A 364 8.96 12.38 4.97
CA VAL A 364 9.02 12.69 3.54
C VAL A 364 7.63 13.17 3.10
N PHE A 365 7.54 14.47 2.82
CA PHE A 365 6.28 15.07 2.39
C PHE A 365 5.95 14.73 0.93
N ALA A 366 4.66 14.71 0.61
CA ALA A 366 4.19 14.69 -0.76
C ALA A 366 4.85 15.81 -1.58
N LYS A 367 5.20 15.53 -2.84
CA LYS A 367 6.00 16.45 -3.69
C LYS A 367 5.34 17.82 -3.85
N ILE A 368 4.00 17.89 -3.79
CA ILE A 368 3.26 19.15 -3.89
C ILE A 368 3.15 19.91 -2.57
N THR A 369 3.47 19.32 -1.42
CA THR A 369 3.22 19.90 -0.09
C THR A 369 3.94 21.23 0.11
N VAL A 370 5.25 21.28 -0.16
CA VAL A 370 6.04 22.53 -0.04
C VAL A 370 5.61 23.57 -1.10
N PRO A 371 5.46 23.23 -2.40
CA PRO A 371 4.88 24.14 -3.38
C PRO A 371 3.50 24.67 -2.97
N LEU A 372 2.63 23.83 -2.41
CA LEU A 372 1.33 24.25 -1.91
C LEU A 372 1.45 25.30 -0.81
N ALA A 373 2.31 25.07 0.18
CA ALA A 373 2.56 26.03 1.26
C ALA A 373 3.05 27.39 0.72
N LEU A 374 3.89 27.41 -0.31
CA LEU A 374 4.33 28.62 -0.99
C LEU A 374 3.16 29.32 -1.72
N CYS A 375 2.29 28.58 -2.40
CA CYS A 375 1.09 29.13 -3.02
C CYS A 375 0.18 29.80 -1.98
N LEU A 376 -0.03 29.13 -0.85
CA LEU A 376 -0.85 29.63 0.24
C LEU A 376 -0.28 30.92 0.86
N LEU A 377 1.06 31.07 0.92
CA LEU A 377 1.71 32.29 1.40
C LEU A 377 1.38 33.54 0.56
N THR A 378 0.99 33.39 -0.69
CA THR A 378 0.59 34.53 -1.53
C THR A 378 -0.57 35.30 -0.89
N ARG A 379 -1.42 34.64 -0.10
CA ARG A 379 -2.59 35.26 0.52
C ARG A 379 -2.24 36.29 1.60
N PRO A 380 -1.52 35.94 2.67
CA PRO A 380 -1.10 36.92 3.66
C PRO A 380 -0.16 38.00 3.07
N ILE A 381 0.67 37.64 2.07
CA ILE A 381 1.52 38.63 1.39
C ILE A 381 0.66 39.66 0.64
N SER A 382 -0.31 39.23 -0.17
CA SER A 382 -1.27 40.14 -0.83
C SER A 382 -1.97 41.06 0.17
N TYR A 383 -2.43 40.47 1.27
CA TYR A 383 -3.10 41.26 2.32
C TYR A 383 -2.19 42.37 2.88
N MET A 384 -0.92 42.04 3.17
CA MET A 384 0.06 43.01 3.67
C MET A 384 0.27 44.18 2.69
N PHE A 385 0.40 43.89 1.39
CA PHE A 385 0.61 44.91 0.36
C PHE A 385 -0.63 45.74 0.10
N CYS A 386 -1.84 45.18 0.15
CA CYS A 386 -3.09 45.89 -0.03
C CYS A 386 -3.43 46.82 1.15
N HIS A 387 -3.00 46.44 2.38
CA HIS A 387 -3.33 47.22 3.60
C HIS A 387 -2.13 47.99 4.14
N ARG A 388 -1.02 48.09 3.43
CA ARG A 388 0.13 48.89 3.82
C ARG A 388 -0.28 50.36 3.86
N LYS A 389 -0.42 50.96 5.06
CA LYS A 389 -0.69 52.38 5.22
C LYS A 389 0.38 53.18 4.48
N LYS A 390 -0.04 54.17 3.64
CA LYS A 390 0.88 55.17 3.10
C LYS A 390 1.52 55.91 4.28
N ARG A 391 2.71 55.46 4.69
CA ARG A 391 3.54 56.12 5.69
C ARG A 391 4.30 57.28 5.01
N HIS A 392 3.60 58.18 4.29
CA HIS A 392 4.20 59.40 3.76
C HIS A 392 3.11 60.48 3.66
N GLY A 393 3.29 61.53 4.45
CA GLY A 393 2.54 62.78 4.29
C GLY A 393 2.02 63.39 5.56
N ARG A 394 2.88 63.54 6.58
CA ARG A 394 2.81 64.67 7.48
C ARG A 394 4.23 65.22 7.57
N LYS A 395 4.55 66.13 6.68
CA LYS A 395 5.46 67.24 6.91
C LYS A 395 4.63 68.50 6.97
#